data_048ea1dd7395181093de721dce8c8dbf
#
_entry.id   048ea1dd7395181093de721dce8c8dbf
#
_cell.length_a   1.000
_cell.length_b   1.000
_cell.length_c   1.000
_cell.angle_alpha   90.00
_cell.angle_beta   90.00
_cell.angle_gamma   90.00
#
_symmetry.space_group_name_H-M   'P 1'
#
loop_
_entity.id
_entity.type
_entity.pdbx_description
1 polymer ?
#
loop_
_entity_poly.entity_id
_entity_poly.type
_entity_poly.pdbx_seq_one_letter_code
_entity_poly.pdbx_strand_id
1 'polypeptide(L)'
;HHKLLEKVLPRLRDLLSKYEGVELSEMLMSIAQASEAAADMDILMTLVPEIESRYSEVSLVHSVNNVWALTQLRMRHPRLLQRVADDLRHPTKAKDLTPGYMARIAWVYRRCDAWDMVSETMLPLIRSSAAEFRCGDFARLAQVLPQEQTLLRQIADLLHITLDEMGRKDFLLFFLGCVHGELLEPVASDQDGRGPLTEACLNYAREEQDNFKRDEVQKIIYMLHHSPKYKGLVGALPASWSATKEETLDFIQAKG
;
A
#
# COMPACT_ATOMS: atom_id res chain seq x y z
N HIS A 1 17.53 -28.49 -10.78
CA HIS A 1 17.43 -27.04 -11.00
C HIS A 1 18.81 -26.35 -11.09
N HIS A 2 19.77 -26.56 -10.18
CA HIS A 2 21.09 -25.90 -10.15
C HIS A 2 21.89 -26.03 -11.47
N LYS A 3 22.00 -27.22 -12.04
CA LYS A 3 22.76 -27.46 -13.29
C LYS A 3 22.16 -26.77 -14.52
N LEU A 4 20.85 -26.48 -14.52
CA LEU A 4 20.20 -25.74 -15.60
C LEU A 4 20.55 -24.26 -15.50
N LEU A 5 20.53 -23.70 -14.29
CA LEU A 5 20.85 -22.31 -14.00
C LEU A 5 22.31 -21.98 -14.34
N GLU A 6 23.28 -22.83 -13.99
CA GLU A 6 24.70 -22.64 -14.34
C GLU A 6 24.92 -22.49 -15.85
N LYS A 7 24.07 -23.11 -16.68
CA LYS A 7 24.14 -22.98 -18.14
C LYS A 7 23.37 -21.77 -18.68
N VAL A 8 22.34 -21.34 -17.99
CA VAL A 8 21.44 -20.26 -18.43
C VAL A 8 21.98 -18.90 -18.01
N LEU A 9 22.57 -18.77 -16.81
CA LEU A 9 23.06 -17.49 -16.28
C LEU A 9 24.06 -16.75 -17.19
N PRO A 10 25.09 -17.39 -17.80
CA PRO A 10 25.99 -16.69 -18.73
C PRO A 10 25.24 -16.17 -19.95
N ARG A 11 24.32 -16.99 -20.51
CA ARG A 11 23.49 -16.56 -21.64
C ARG A 11 22.49 -15.46 -21.27
N LEU A 12 22.00 -15.49 -20.04
CA LEU A 12 21.12 -14.44 -19.53
C LEU A 12 21.87 -13.09 -19.48
N ARG A 13 23.12 -13.05 -19.00
CA ARG A 13 23.95 -11.83 -19.02
C ARG A 13 24.13 -11.25 -20.41
N ASP A 14 24.46 -12.11 -21.39
CA ASP A 14 24.63 -11.70 -22.77
C ASP A 14 23.31 -11.19 -23.39
N LEU A 15 22.19 -11.72 -22.95
CA LEU A 15 20.85 -11.27 -23.36
C LEU A 15 20.46 -9.97 -22.66
N LEU A 16 20.66 -9.85 -21.36
CA LEU A 16 20.29 -8.65 -20.58
C LEU A 16 21.02 -7.40 -21.10
N SER A 17 22.25 -7.54 -21.59
CA SER A 17 23.01 -6.45 -22.22
C SER A 17 22.35 -5.88 -23.49
N LYS A 18 21.42 -6.64 -24.11
CA LYS A 18 20.71 -6.23 -25.33
C LYS A 18 19.35 -5.59 -25.08
N TYR A 19 18.81 -5.74 -23.87
CA TYR A 19 17.52 -5.15 -23.49
C TYR A 19 17.68 -3.68 -23.12
N GLU A 20 16.66 -2.88 -23.39
CA GLU A 20 16.59 -1.48 -22.96
C GLU A 20 16.27 -1.39 -21.46
N GLY A 21 16.57 -0.25 -20.84
CA GLY A 21 16.33 -0.02 -19.41
C GLY A 21 14.87 -0.23 -19.01
N VAL A 22 13.92 0.13 -19.88
CA VAL A 22 12.47 -0.10 -19.65
C VAL A 22 12.13 -1.57 -19.61
N GLU A 23 12.63 -2.37 -20.57
CA GLU A 23 12.40 -3.81 -20.63
C GLU A 23 12.95 -4.54 -19.41
N LEU A 24 14.14 -4.13 -18.94
CA LEU A 24 14.72 -4.67 -17.69
C LEU A 24 13.87 -4.32 -16.46
N SER A 25 13.29 -3.12 -16.44
CA SER A 25 12.36 -2.70 -15.36
C SER A 25 11.07 -3.53 -15.35
N GLU A 26 10.49 -3.80 -16.52
CA GLU A 26 9.31 -4.64 -16.68
C GLU A 26 9.59 -6.10 -16.30
N MET A 27 10.76 -6.62 -16.64
CA MET A 27 11.22 -7.93 -16.23
C MET A 27 11.32 -8.05 -14.71
N LEU A 28 11.94 -7.08 -14.04
CA LEU A 28 12.04 -7.06 -12.58
C LEU A 28 10.65 -6.98 -11.91
N MET A 29 9.75 -6.16 -12.46
CA MET A 29 8.36 -6.06 -11.99
C MET A 29 7.62 -7.40 -12.12
N SER A 30 7.78 -8.09 -13.25
CA SER A 30 7.16 -9.39 -13.49
C SER A 30 7.66 -10.46 -12.52
N ILE A 31 8.97 -10.46 -12.23
CA ILE A 31 9.57 -11.35 -11.22
C ILE A 31 8.98 -11.05 -9.83
N ALA A 32 8.89 -9.78 -9.44
CA ALA A 32 8.35 -9.39 -8.13
C ALA A 32 6.87 -9.76 -7.97
N GLN A 33 6.08 -9.70 -9.05
CA GLN A 33 4.66 -10.07 -9.04
C GLN A 33 4.44 -11.59 -9.04
N ALA A 34 5.32 -12.35 -9.70
CA ALA A 34 5.21 -13.81 -9.81
C ALA A 34 5.73 -14.54 -8.55
N SER A 35 6.60 -13.91 -7.77
CA SER A 35 7.30 -14.57 -6.69
C SER A 35 6.58 -14.46 -5.35
N GLU A 36 5.49 -15.23 -5.16
CA GLU A 36 5.15 -15.71 -3.81
C GLU A 36 6.09 -16.83 -3.32
N ALA A 37 6.90 -17.40 -4.21
CA ALA A 37 7.85 -18.48 -3.88
C ALA A 37 9.17 -18.30 -4.67
N ALA A 38 10.22 -17.89 -3.97
CA ALA A 38 11.62 -18.01 -4.37
C ALA A 38 11.95 -17.44 -5.78
N ALA A 39 11.97 -16.11 -5.92
CA ALA A 39 12.72 -15.49 -7.01
C ALA A 39 14.16 -16.04 -6.97
N ASP A 40 14.64 -16.57 -8.10
CA ASP A 40 15.99 -17.07 -8.18
C ASP A 40 16.97 -15.92 -7.93
N MET A 41 17.67 -15.98 -6.80
CA MET A 41 18.57 -14.94 -6.38
C MET A 41 19.68 -14.68 -7.40
N ASP A 42 20.12 -15.72 -8.13
CA ASP A 42 21.17 -15.59 -9.14
C ASP A 42 20.71 -14.76 -10.34
N ILE A 43 19.43 -14.89 -10.72
CA ILE A 43 18.82 -14.03 -11.75
C ILE A 43 18.80 -12.59 -11.30
N LEU A 44 18.37 -12.33 -10.06
CA LEU A 44 18.31 -10.98 -9.51
C LEU A 44 19.69 -10.34 -9.36
N MET A 45 20.69 -11.10 -8.90
CA MET A 45 22.08 -10.66 -8.79
C MET A 45 22.70 -10.32 -10.16
N THR A 46 22.13 -10.83 -11.24
CA THR A 46 22.54 -10.50 -12.61
C THR A 46 21.76 -9.33 -13.18
N LEU A 47 20.44 -9.26 -12.93
CA LEU A 47 19.53 -8.25 -13.48
C LEU A 47 19.72 -6.87 -12.82
N VAL A 48 19.90 -6.82 -11.49
CA VAL A 48 19.95 -5.54 -10.76
C VAL A 48 21.10 -4.65 -11.16
N PRO A 49 22.36 -5.14 -11.35
CA PRO A 49 23.45 -4.32 -11.87
C PRO A 49 23.19 -3.73 -13.26
N GLU A 50 22.50 -4.48 -14.14
CA GLU A 50 22.14 -3.97 -15.47
C GLU A 50 21.09 -2.86 -15.37
N ILE A 51 20.10 -2.99 -14.51
CA ILE A 51 19.12 -1.93 -14.21
C ILE A 51 19.83 -0.69 -13.64
N GLU A 52 20.77 -0.88 -12.72
CA GLU A 52 21.52 0.23 -12.13
C GLU A 52 22.37 0.96 -13.20
N SER A 53 23.01 0.25 -14.10
CA SER A 53 23.85 0.83 -15.17
C SER A 53 23.03 1.67 -16.15
N ARG A 54 21.77 1.28 -16.39
CA ARG A 54 20.84 1.92 -17.32
C ARG A 54 19.82 2.85 -16.64
N TYR A 55 20.08 3.26 -15.41
CA TYR A 55 19.17 4.11 -14.64
C TYR A 55 18.79 5.39 -15.39
N SER A 56 19.71 6.00 -16.13
CA SER A 56 19.47 7.23 -16.90
C SER A 56 18.60 7.04 -18.15
N GLU A 57 18.37 5.81 -18.58
CA GLU A 57 17.57 5.49 -19.75
C GLU A 57 16.06 5.38 -19.41
N VAL A 58 15.72 5.36 -18.12
CA VAL A 58 14.34 5.14 -17.68
C VAL A 58 13.74 6.37 -17.00
N SER A 59 12.42 6.50 -17.07
CA SER A 59 11.70 7.56 -16.34
C SER A 59 11.71 7.32 -14.82
N LEU A 60 11.42 8.37 -14.05
CA LEU A 60 11.25 8.25 -12.60
C LEU A 60 10.20 7.19 -12.21
N VAL A 61 9.13 7.06 -13.00
CA VAL A 61 8.08 6.04 -12.78
C VAL A 61 8.64 4.61 -12.84
N HIS A 62 9.49 4.31 -13.82
CA HIS A 62 10.16 3.00 -13.91
C HIS A 62 11.15 2.80 -12.76
N SER A 63 11.90 3.86 -12.40
CA SER A 63 12.82 3.81 -11.26
C SER A 63 12.09 3.53 -9.94
N VAL A 64 10.91 4.14 -9.72
CA VAL A 64 10.04 3.85 -8.57
C VAL A 64 9.54 2.41 -8.60
N ASN A 65 9.16 1.90 -9.78
CA ASN A 65 8.77 0.50 -9.93
C ASN A 65 9.93 -0.45 -9.59
N ASN A 66 11.16 -0.13 -10.00
CA ASN A 66 12.33 -0.94 -9.70
C ASN A 66 12.59 -1.03 -8.19
N VAL A 67 12.61 0.11 -7.47
CA VAL A 67 12.82 0.07 -6.02
C VAL A 67 11.65 -0.59 -5.28
N TRP A 68 10.42 -0.45 -5.80
CA TRP A 68 9.26 -1.15 -5.26
C TRP A 68 9.39 -2.67 -5.45
N ALA A 69 9.74 -3.14 -6.65
CA ALA A 69 9.92 -4.55 -6.95
C ALA A 69 11.02 -5.18 -6.07
N LEU A 70 12.17 -4.51 -5.94
CA LEU A 70 13.25 -4.94 -5.05
C LEU A 70 12.79 -5.03 -3.59
N THR A 71 12.02 -4.05 -3.12
CA THR A 71 11.49 -4.05 -1.75
C THR A 71 10.51 -5.21 -1.53
N GLN A 72 9.65 -5.54 -2.51
CA GLN A 72 8.78 -6.72 -2.47
C GLN A 72 9.60 -8.02 -2.38
N LEU A 73 10.69 -8.10 -3.12
CA LEU A 73 11.65 -9.21 -3.09
C LEU A 73 12.54 -9.22 -1.83
N ARG A 74 12.28 -8.32 -0.87
CA ARG A 74 13.07 -8.13 0.36
C ARG A 74 14.53 -7.77 0.11
N MET A 75 14.81 -7.17 -1.03
CA MET A 75 16.14 -6.67 -1.41
C MET A 75 16.18 -5.16 -1.19
N ARG A 76 17.07 -4.73 -0.29
CA ARG A 76 17.37 -3.31 -0.11
C ARG A 76 18.51 -2.89 -1.03
N HIS A 77 18.30 -1.86 -1.86
CA HIS A 77 19.31 -1.35 -2.77
C HIS A 77 19.57 0.15 -2.53
N PRO A 78 20.48 0.51 -1.60
CA PRO A 78 20.66 1.89 -1.14
C PRO A 78 20.99 2.88 -2.27
N ARG A 79 21.78 2.46 -3.26
CA ARG A 79 22.15 3.33 -4.39
C ARG A 79 20.95 3.71 -5.25
N LEU A 80 20.08 2.76 -5.58
CA LEU A 80 18.85 3.05 -6.35
C LEU A 80 17.89 3.92 -5.53
N LEU A 81 17.73 3.66 -4.23
CA LEU A 81 16.95 4.52 -3.35
C LEU A 81 17.48 5.95 -3.36
N GLN A 82 18.80 6.14 -3.22
CA GLN A 82 19.41 7.47 -3.27
C GLN A 82 19.13 8.18 -4.60
N ARG A 83 19.33 7.50 -5.74
CA ARG A 83 19.07 8.07 -7.07
C ARG A 83 17.61 8.48 -7.26
N VAL A 84 16.66 7.65 -6.82
CA VAL A 84 15.23 7.99 -6.87
C VAL A 84 14.92 9.19 -5.97
N ALA A 85 15.51 9.27 -4.76
CA ALA A 85 15.35 10.42 -3.88
C ALA A 85 15.91 11.71 -4.50
N ASP A 86 17.05 11.62 -5.17
CA ASP A 86 17.64 12.76 -5.87
C ASP A 86 16.75 13.22 -7.04
N ASP A 87 16.23 12.28 -7.83
CA ASP A 87 15.30 12.58 -8.94
C ASP A 87 13.97 13.19 -8.47
N LEU A 88 13.47 12.79 -7.31
CA LEU A 88 12.25 13.37 -6.70
C LEU A 88 12.40 14.85 -6.37
N ARG A 89 13.62 15.32 -6.07
CA ARG A 89 13.92 16.75 -5.82
C ARG A 89 13.84 17.61 -7.08
N HIS A 90 13.79 17.00 -8.27
CA HIS A 90 13.65 17.71 -9.53
C HIS A 90 12.19 17.81 -9.95
N PRO A 91 11.54 19.00 -9.88
CA PRO A 91 10.11 19.16 -10.17
C PRO A 91 9.72 18.66 -11.56
N THR A 92 10.60 18.78 -12.55
CA THR A 92 10.36 18.31 -13.91
C THR A 92 10.28 16.79 -14.03
N LYS A 93 10.96 16.04 -13.16
CA LYS A 93 10.90 14.58 -13.11
C LYS A 93 9.71 14.10 -12.27
N ALA A 94 9.38 14.82 -11.20
CA ALA A 94 8.31 14.46 -10.29
C ALA A 94 6.89 14.79 -10.82
N LYS A 95 6.78 15.61 -11.88
CA LYS A 95 5.49 16.09 -12.43
C LYS A 95 4.54 14.97 -12.90
N ASP A 96 5.09 13.82 -13.30
CA ASP A 96 4.32 12.71 -13.85
C ASP A 96 3.94 11.66 -12.76
N LEU A 97 4.23 11.96 -11.49
CA LEU A 97 3.89 11.08 -10.38
C LEU A 97 2.39 11.18 -10.07
N THR A 98 1.69 10.07 -10.25
CA THR A 98 0.29 9.94 -9.80
C THR A 98 0.23 9.61 -8.30
N PRO A 99 -0.93 9.80 -7.62
CA PRO A 99 -1.13 9.40 -6.22
C PRO A 99 -0.73 7.95 -5.93
N GLY A 100 -0.98 7.04 -6.87
CA GLY A 100 -0.57 5.64 -6.74
C GLY A 100 0.94 5.46 -6.66
N TYR A 101 1.72 6.23 -7.42
CA TYR A 101 3.18 6.22 -7.31
C TYR A 101 3.66 6.92 -6.03
N MET A 102 3.01 7.99 -5.61
CA MET A 102 3.32 8.66 -4.34
C MET A 102 3.14 7.72 -3.15
N ALA A 103 2.01 7.00 -3.09
CA ALA A 103 1.76 5.99 -2.06
C ALA A 103 2.76 4.82 -2.13
N ARG A 104 3.18 4.42 -3.33
CA ARG A 104 4.21 3.39 -3.55
C ARG A 104 5.58 3.85 -3.04
N ILE A 105 6.00 5.09 -3.35
CA ILE A 105 7.24 5.69 -2.84
C ILE A 105 7.22 5.72 -1.30
N ALA A 106 6.15 6.23 -0.70
CA ALA A 106 6.02 6.28 0.75
C ALA A 106 6.18 4.87 1.37
N TRP A 107 5.53 3.86 0.77
CA TRP A 107 5.63 2.48 1.23
C TRP A 107 7.07 1.93 1.12
N VAL A 108 7.75 2.14 -0.02
CA VAL A 108 9.13 1.68 -0.24
C VAL A 108 10.08 2.29 0.79
N TYR A 109 10.06 3.63 0.92
CA TYR A 109 11.02 4.32 1.78
C TYR A 109 10.77 4.05 3.26
N ARG A 110 9.51 3.88 3.69
CA ARG A 110 9.20 3.42 5.05
C ARG A 110 9.67 1.99 5.29
N ARG A 111 9.43 1.08 4.35
CA ARG A 111 9.86 -0.32 4.47
C ARG A 111 11.37 -0.47 4.49
N CYS A 112 12.11 0.45 3.88
CA CYS A 112 13.57 0.48 3.84
C CYS A 112 14.20 1.36 4.94
N ASP A 113 13.45 1.89 5.90
CA ASP A 113 13.92 2.84 6.93
C ASP A 113 14.66 4.05 6.32
N ALA A 114 14.13 4.58 5.23
CA ALA A 114 14.75 5.65 4.45
C ALA A 114 13.79 6.83 4.17
N TRP A 115 12.67 6.91 4.91
CA TRP A 115 11.64 7.92 4.68
C TRP A 115 12.15 9.35 4.74
N ASP A 116 13.11 9.64 5.63
CA ASP A 116 13.69 10.97 5.79
C ASP A 116 14.40 11.48 4.53
N MET A 117 14.83 10.57 3.64
CA MET A 117 15.45 10.96 2.36
C MET A 117 14.48 11.66 1.41
N VAL A 118 13.17 11.42 1.55
CA VAL A 118 12.14 11.87 0.61
C VAL A 118 10.98 12.64 1.26
N SER A 119 10.86 12.63 2.58
CA SER A 119 9.71 13.19 3.32
C SER A 119 9.46 14.66 3.00
N GLU A 120 10.50 15.49 2.99
CA GLU A 120 10.39 16.94 2.70
C GLU A 120 9.85 17.22 1.29
N THR A 121 10.15 16.36 0.32
CA THR A 121 9.66 16.48 -1.05
C THR A 121 8.29 15.85 -1.21
N MET A 122 8.08 14.67 -0.60
CA MET A 122 6.88 13.88 -0.83
C MET A 122 5.65 14.42 -0.09
N LEU A 123 5.78 14.93 1.13
CA LEU A 123 4.63 15.43 1.88
C LEU A 123 3.92 16.60 1.18
N PRO A 124 4.60 17.63 0.64
CA PRO A 124 3.95 18.67 -0.15
C PRO A 124 3.27 18.13 -1.42
N LEU A 125 3.89 17.19 -2.14
CA LEU A 125 3.32 16.58 -3.34
C LEU A 125 2.04 15.79 -3.01
N ILE A 126 2.05 14.99 -1.96
CA ILE A 126 0.87 14.24 -1.50
C ILE A 126 -0.26 15.20 -1.10
N ARG A 127 0.05 16.30 -0.39
CA ARG A 127 -0.95 17.31 -0.01
C ARG A 127 -1.57 18.01 -1.22
N SER A 128 -0.76 18.39 -2.21
CA SER A 128 -1.28 19.04 -3.42
C SER A 128 -2.16 18.14 -4.28
N SER A 129 -1.96 16.81 -4.21
CA SER A 129 -2.72 15.81 -4.95
C SER A 129 -3.79 15.11 -4.10
N ALA A 130 -4.11 15.62 -2.90
CA ALA A 130 -5.00 14.93 -1.96
C ALA A 130 -6.35 14.53 -2.57
N ALA A 131 -6.93 15.36 -3.44
CA ALA A 131 -8.21 15.11 -4.10
C ALA A 131 -8.16 14.02 -5.21
N GLU A 132 -6.96 13.63 -5.64
CA GLU A 132 -6.77 12.64 -6.70
C GLU A 132 -6.55 11.22 -6.15
N PHE A 133 -6.40 11.08 -4.82
CA PHE A 133 -6.17 9.78 -4.19
C PHE A 133 -7.41 8.90 -4.30
N ARG A 134 -7.18 7.62 -4.61
CA ARG A 134 -8.20 6.57 -4.58
C ARG A 134 -8.10 5.78 -3.28
N CYS A 135 -9.14 5.05 -2.93
CA CYS A 135 -9.22 4.28 -1.68
C CYS A 135 -8.02 3.34 -1.46
N GLY A 136 -7.55 2.66 -2.52
CA GLY A 136 -6.39 1.76 -2.43
C GLY A 136 -5.06 2.47 -2.16
N ASP A 137 -4.87 3.67 -2.71
CA ASP A 137 -3.67 4.48 -2.50
C ASP A 137 -3.70 5.11 -1.10
N PHE A 138 -4.88 5.58 -0.68
CA PHE A 138 -5.12 6.07 0.68
C PHE A 138 -4.83 4.98 1.73
N ALA A 139 -5.37 3.76 1.55
CA ALA A 139 -5.12 2.65 2.47
C ALA A 139 -3.63 2.34 2.63
N ARG A 140 -2.88 2.34 1.52
CA ARG A 140 -1.44 2.12 1.52
C ARG A 140 -0.70 3.25 2.22
N LEU A 141 -1.10 4.49 1.95
CA LEU A 141 -0.49 5.68 2.57
C LEU A 141 -0.73 5.69 4.09
N ALA A 142 -1.97 5.43 4.53
CA ALA A 142 -2.34 5.38 5.95
C ALA A 142 -1.58 4.28 6.72
N GLN A 143 -1.33 3.14 6.07
CA GLN A 143 -0.55 2.05 6.67
C GLN A 143 0.90 2.46 6.98
N VAL A 144 1.49 3.32 6.17
CA VAL A 144 2.93 3.65 6.27
C VAL A 144 3.21 5.03 6.86
N LEU A 145 2.23 5.90 6.88
CA LEU A 145 2.33 7.25 7.43
C LEU A 145 1.25 7.54 8.50
N PRO A 146 1.01 6.66 9.47
CA PRO A 146 -0.06 6.86 10.46
C PRO A 146 0.13 8.12 11.32
N GLN A 147 1.36 8.65 11.41
CA GLN A 147 1.68 9.89 12.12
C GLN A 147 1.23 11.15 11.37
N GLU A 148 0.96 11.09 10.06
CA GLU A 148 0.52 12.22 9.24
C GLU A 148 -1.01 12.40 9.29
N GLN A 149 -1.60 12.38 10.48
CA GLN A 149 -3.05 12.34 10.69
C GLN A 149 -3.79 13.49 10.00
N THR A 150 -3.25 14.71 10.03
CA THR A 150 -3.89 15.86 9.35
C THR A 150 -4.01 15.63 7.84
N LEU A 151 -2.95 15.12 7.21
CA LEU A 151 -2.94 14.79 5.79
C LEU A 151 -3.90 13.63 5.47
N LEU A 152 -3.85 12.57 6.27
CA LEU A 152 -4.72 11.41 6.09
C LEU A 152 -6.20 11.78 6.30
N ARG A 153 -6.51 12.65 7.27
CA ARG A 153 -7.86 13.18 7.49
C ARG A 153 -8.34 13.96 6.27
N GLN A 154 -7.52 14.85 5.72
CA GLN A 154 -7.85 15.61 4.52
C GLN A 154 -8.21 14.68 3.34
N ILE A 155 -7.45 13.62 3.10
CA ILE A 155 -7.74 12.64 2.04
C ILE A 155 -9.02 11.86 2.36
N ALA A 156 -9.20 11.43 3.61
CA ALA A 156 -10.38 10.68 4.03
C ALA A 156 -11.66 11.51 3.90
N ASP A 157 -11.64 12.79 4.26
CA ASP A 157 -12.79 13.69 4.13
C ASP A 157 -13.19 13.89 2.66
N LEU A 158 -12.20 13.95 1.75
CA LEU A 158 -12.47 14.04 0.29
C LEU A 158 -13.05 12.73 -0.25
N LEU A 159 -12.54 11.59 0.16
CA LEU A 159 -13.08 10.27 -0.22
C LEU A 159 -14.46 10.00 0.39
N HIS A 160 -14.69 10.47 1.61
CA HIS A 160 -15.97 10.32 2.31
C HIS A 160 -17.15 10.94 1.54
N ILE A 161 -16.94 12.03 0.80
CA ILE A 161 -17.98 12.68 -0.02
C ILE A 161 -18.59 11.72 -1.05
N THR A 162 -17.79 10.74 -1.53
CA THR A 162 -18.22 9.77 -2.55
C THR A 162 -18.55 8.40 -1.94
N LEU A 163 -18.73 8.31 -0.62
CA LEU A 163 -18.92 7.03 0.07
C LEU A 163 -20.14 6.26 -0.47
N ASP A 164 -21.25 6.94 -0.73
CA ASP A 164 -22.50 6.34 -1.23
C ASP A 164 -22.36 5.77 -2.66
N GLU A 165 -21.35 6.25 -3.42
CA GLU A 165 -21.04 5.79 -4.75
C GLU A 165 -19.96 4.70 -4.77
N MET A 166 -19.34 4.41 -3.61
CA MET A 166 -18.25 3.45 -3.52
C MET A 166 -18.76 2.03 -3.71
N GLY A 167 -18.08 1.27 -4.57
CA GLY A 167 -18.24 -0.18 -4.57
C GLY A 167 -17.64 -0.80 -3.31
N ARG A 168 -18.18 -1.96 -2.91
CA ARG A 168 -17.76 -2.71 -1.70
C ARG A 168 -16.23 -2.85 -1.52
N LYS A 169 -15.48 -3.10 -2.62
CA LYS A 169 -14.02 -3.23 -2.55
C LYS A 169 -13.33 -1.91 -2.20
N ASP A 170 -13.81 -0.82 -2.76
CA ASP A 170 -13.27 0.51 -2.48
C ASP A 170 -13.60 0.94 -1.07
N PHE A 171 -14.81 0.64 -0.59
CA PHE A 171 -15.18 0.84 0.81
C PHE A 171 -14.25 0.08 1.77
N LEU A 172 -13.97 -1.19 1.51
CA LEU A 172 -13.05 -1.98 2.35
C LEU A 172 -11.66 -1.34 2.43
N LEU A 173 -11.14 -0.85 1.30
CA LEU A 173 -9.85 -0.16 1.26
C LEU A 173 -9.91 1.19 1.99
N PHE A 174 -10.99 1.95 1.80
CA PHE A 174 -11.23 3.20 2.51
C PHE A 174 -11.29 2.97 4.03
N PHE A 175 -12.11 2.00 4.46
CA PHE A 175 -12.24 1.64 5.87
C PHE A 175 -10.91 1.18 6.48
N LEU A 176 -10.14 0.36 5.77
CA LEU A 176 -8.80 -0.07 6.17
C LEU A 176 -7.87 1.14 6.36
N GLY A 177 -7.91 2.09 5.42
CA GLY A 177 -7.16 3.33 5.54
C GLY A 177 -7.54 4.15 6.77
N CYS A 178 -8.84 4.26 7.06
CA CYS A 178 -9.33 4.95 8.25
C CYS A 178 -8.89 4.28 9.56
N VAL A 179 -8.87 2.95 9.61
CA VAL A 179 -8.39 2.20 10.78
C VAL A 179 -6.89 2.37 10.95
N HIS A 180 -6.09 2.22 9.90
CA HIS A 180 -4.63 2.37 9.97
C HIS A 180 -4.18 3.81 10.27
N GLY A 181 -4.87 4.79 9.71
CA GLY A 181 -4.61 6.22 9.97
C GLY A 181 -5.16 6.70 11.30
N GLU A 182 -5.81 5.83 12.09
CA GLU A 182 -6.48 6.19 13.35
C GLU A 182 -7.49 7.33 13.22
N LEU A 183 -8.21 7.39 12.09
CA LEU A 183 -9.11 8.48 11.75
C LEU A 183 -10.55 8.30 12.23
N LEU A 184 -10.94 7.06 12.57
CA LEU A 184 -12.27 6.82 13.14
C LEU A 184 -12.33 7.40 14.55
N GLU A 185 -13.41 8.06 14.87
CA GLU A 185 -13.65 8.59 16.21
C GLU A 185 -14.11 7.44 17.11
N PRO A 186 -13.52 7.25 18.30
CA PRO A 186 -13.97 6.24 19.26
C PRO A 186 -15.39 6.53 19.71
N VAL A 187 -16.12 5.49 20.09
CA VAL A 187 -17.44 5.64 20.75
C VAL A 187 -17.19 6.29 22.10
N ALA A 188 -17.63 7.55 22.26
CA ALA A 188 -17.60 8.19 23.56
C ALA A 188 -18.54 7.43 24.50
N SER A 189 -18.08 7.10 25.71
CA SER A 189 -18.80 6.26 26.67
C SER A 189 -20.12 6.85 27.20
N ASP A 190 -20.41 8.13 26.97
CA ASP A 190 -21.51 8.85 27.65
C ASP A 190 -22.45 9.68 26.76
N GLN A 191 -22.28 9.68 25.45
CA GLN A 191 -23.23 10.37 24.54
C GLN A 191 -23.25 9.65 23.18
N ASP A 192 -24.41 9.71 22.48
CA ASP A 192 -24.65 9.19 21.12
C ASP A 192 -23.77 9.82 20.01
N GLY A 193 -22.58 10.31 20.34
CA GLY A 193 -21.70 11.11 19.50
C GLY A 193 -20.54 10.32 18.91
N ARG A 194 -20.83 9.37 18.01
CA ARG A 194 -19.82 8.91 17.06
C ARG A 194 -19.52 10.05 16.11
N GLY A 195 -18.24 10.28 15.81
CA GLY A 195 -17.89 11.28 14.81
C GLY A 195 -18.43 10.94 13.42
N PRO A 196 -18.57 11.95 12.55
CA PRO A 196 -19.26 11.82 11.26
C PRO A 196 -18.66 10.73 10.36
N LEU A 197 -17.35 10.53 10.38
CA LEU A 197 -16.67 9.53 9.56
C LEU A 197 -16.98 8.11 10.04
N THR A 198 -16.98 7.88 11.36
CA THR A 198 -17.30 6.59 11.95
C THR A 198 -18.75 6.21 11.69
N GLU A 199 -19.68 7.16 11.88
CA GLU A 199 -21.09 6.93 11.63
C GLU A 199 -21.36 6.63 10.15
N ALA A 200 -20.76 7.36 9.23
CA ALA A 200 -20.87 7.12 7.80
C ALA A 200 -20.38 5.72 7.41
N CYS A 201 -19.23 5.29 7.92
CA CYS A 201 -18.71 3.94 7.68
C CYS A 201 -19.65 2.85 8.22
N LEU A 202 -20.22 3.05 9.41
CA LEU A 202 -21.15 2.09 9.99
C LEU A 202 -22.49 2.06 9.25
N ASN A 203 -23.00 3.20 8.78
CA ASN A 203 -24.20 3.28 7.97
C ASN A 203 -24.03 2.56 6.64
N TYR A 204 -22.95 2.84 5.92
CA TYR A 204 -22.61 2.09 4.70
C TYR A 204 -22.60 0.56 4.95
N ALA A 205 -21.94 0.13 6.04
CA ALA A 205 -21.88 -1.29 6.39
C ALA A 205 -23.27 -1.88 6.70
N ARG A 206 -24.21 -1.09 7.24
CA ARG A 206 -25.61 -1.52 7.51
C ARG A 206 -26.44 -1.57 6.22
N GLU A 207 -26.31 -0.57 5.36
CA GLU A 207 -27.07 -0.48 4.11
C GLU A 207 -26.66 -1.56 3.12
N GLU A 208 -25.36 -1.83 3.02
CA GLU A 208 -24.78 -2.80 2.10
C GLU A 208 -24.52 -4.19 2.73
N GLN A 209 -25.06 -4.44 3.94
CA GLN A 209 -24.71 -5.62 4.75
C GLN A 209 -24.84 -6.96 4.02
N ASP A 210 -25.84 -7.12 3.15
CA ASP A 210 -26.11 -8.36 2.43
C ASP A 210 -25.21 -8.55 1.20
N ASN A 211 -24.52 -7.50 0.79
CA ASN A 211 -23.60 -7.50 -0.34
C ASN A 211 -22.16 -7.90 0.05
N PHE A 212 -21.83 -7.88 1.34
CA PHE A 212 -20.50 -8.27 1.81
C PHE A 212 -20.32 -9.79 1.81
N LYS A 213 -19.16 -10.24 1.31
CA LYS A 213 -18.76 -11.63 1.44
C LYS A 213 -18.27 -11.91 2.86
N ARG A 214 -18.40 -13.16 3.30
CA ARG A 214 -17.98 -13.58 4.64
C ARG A 214 -16.53 -13.22 4.95
N ASP A 215 -15.60 -13.43 4.02
CA ASP A 215 -14.17 -13.10 4.18
C ASP A 215 -13.91 -11.59 4.31
N GLU A 216 -14.75 -10.77 3.70
CA GLU A 216 -14.68 -9.30 3.81
C GLU A 216 -15.19 -8.84 5.20
N VAL A 217 -16.28 -9.43 5.67
CA VAL A 217 -16.79 -9.21 7.04
C VAL A 217 -15.76 -9.64 8.09
N GLN A 218 -15.14 -10.81 7.91
CA GLN A 218 -14.06 -11.28 8.79
C GLN A 218 -12.88 -10.31 8.84
N LYS A 219 -12.47 -9.72 7.69
CA LYS A 219 -11.41 -8.71 7.64
C LYS A 219 -11.78 -7.46 8.45
N ILE A 220 -13.00 -6.94 8.30
CA ILE A 220 -13.46 -5.77 9.06
C ILE A 220 -13.39 -6.05 10.56
N ILE A 221 -13.96 -7.19 11.01
CA ILE A 221 -13.98 -7.59 12.42
C ILE A 221 -12.55 -7.74 12.95
N TYR A 222 -11.69 -8.42 12.20
CA TYR A 222 -10.28 -8.63 12.57
C TYR A 222 -9.54 -7.30 12.75
N MET A 223 -9.68 -6.37 11.82
CA MET A 223 -9.04 -5.07 11.89
C MET A 223 -9.48 -4.25 13.10
N LEU A 224 -10.79 -4.18 13.34
CA LEU A 224 -11.33 -3.46 14.49
C LEU A 224 -10.92 -4.10 15.81
N HIS A 225 -10.94 -5.44 15.90
CA HIS A 225 -10.58 -6.15 17.11
C HIS A 225 -9.10 -5.99 17.49
N HIS A 226 -8.19 -5.96 16.51
CA HIS A 226 -6.75 -5.80 16.73
C HIS A 226 -6.33 -4.35 16.95
N SER A 227 -7.22 -3.38 16.73
CA SER A 227 -6.99 -1.99 17.10
C SER A 227 -7.54 -1.73 18.51
N PRO A 228 -6.70 -1.47 19.52
CA PRO A 228 -7.17 -1.19 20.89
C PRO A 228 -8.19 -0.04 20.92
N LYS A 229 -8.00 0.95 20.04
CA LYS A 229 -8.85 2.14 19.92
C LYS A 229 -10.26 1.84 19.40
N TYR A 230 -10.39 0.83 18.52
CA TYR A 230 -11.63 0.57 17.79
C TYR A 230 -12.32 -0.74 18.15
N LYS A 231 -11.80 -1.48 19.11
CA LYS A 231 -12.38 -2.76 19.55
C LYS A 231 -13.86 -2.64 19.93
N GLY A 232 -14.25 -1.52 20.52
CA GLY A 232 -15.64 -1.23 20.87
C GLY A 232 -16.60 -1.11 19.68
N LEU A 233 -16.09 -0.72 18.48
CA LEU A 233 -16.90 -0.61 17.26
C LEU A 233 -17.39 -1.96 16.72
N VAL A 234 -16.75 -3.08 17.10
CA VAL A 234 -17.19 -4.44 16.72
C VAL A 234 -18.65 -4.68 17.16
N GLY A 235 -19.05 -4.10 18.31
CA GLY A 235 -20.44 -4.17 18.80
C GLY A 235 -21.45 -3.40 17.95
N ALA A 236 -21.00 -2.39 17.21
CA ALA A 236 -21.83 -1.50 16.39
C ALA A 236 -22.01 -1.98 14.94
N LEU A 237 -21.33 -3.06 14.54
CA LEU A 237 -21.47 -3.68 13.22
C LEU A 237 -22.88 -4.28 13.02
N PRO A 238 -23.32 -4.48 11.76
CA PRO A 238 -24.65 -5.02 11.45
C PRO A 238 -24.98 -6.31 12.23
N ALA A 239 -26.21 -6.42 12.70
CA ALA A 239 -26.69 -7.60 13.45
C ALA A 239 -26.68 -8.89 12.60
N SER A 240 -26.88 -8.75 11.27
CA SER A 240 -26.78 -9.86 10.30
C SER A 240 -25.40 -10.53 10.27
N TRP A 241 -24.35 -9.82 10.74
CA TRP A 241 -22.99 -10.35 10.80
C TRP A 241 -22.66 -11.10 12.10
N SER A 242 -23.63 -11.30 13.00
CA SER A 242 -23.39 -11.89 14.34
C SER A 242 -22.70 -13.25 14.29
N ALA A 243 -23.14 -14.17 13.44
CA ALA A 243 -22.51 -15.49 13.31
C ALA A 243 -21.05 -15.41 12.84
N THR A 244 -20.76 -14.60 11.83
CA THR A 244 -19.38 -14.38 11.33
C THR A 244 -18.52 -13.69 12.38
N LYS A 245 -19.10 -12.80 13.19
CA LYS A 245 -18.44 -12.11 14.29
C LYS A 245 -18.03 -13.09 15.39
N GLU A 246 -18.92 -13.94 15.86
CA GLU A 246 -18.63 -14.95 16.89
C GLU A 246 -17.51 -15.87 16.42
N GLU A 247 -17.62 -16.47 15.24
CA GLU A 247 -16.59 -17.35 14.69
C GLU A 247 -15.22 -16.66 14.55
N THR A 248 -15.22 -15.38 14.12
CA THR A 248 -13.95 -14.62 13.95
C THR A 248 -13.31 -14.33 15.30
N LEU A 249 -14.12 -13.96 16.32
CA LEU A 249 -13.61 -13.70 17.66
C LEU A 249 -13.09 -14.97 18.34
N ASP A 250 -13.80 -16.10 18.17
CA ASP A 250 -13.35 -17.42 18.67
C ASP A 250 -12.00 -17.82 18.03
N PHE A 251 -11.86 -17.62 16.71
CA PHE A 251 -10.60 -17.88 16.01
C PHE A 251 -9.45 -17.01 16.53
N ILE A 252 -9.71 -15.72 16.80
CA ILE A 252 -8.70 -14.81 17.35
C ILE A 252 -8.27 -15.26 18.75
N GLN A 253 -9.24 -15.62 19.59
CA GLN A 253 -8.95 -16.09 20.97
C GLN A 253 -8.18 -17.41 20.98
N ALA A 254 -8.45 -18.32 20.03
CA ALA A 254 -7.75 -19.60 19.93
C ALA A 254 -6.28 -19.46 19.46
N LYS A 255 -5.91 -18.34 18.87
CA LYS A 255 -4.55 -18.08 18.34
C LYS A 255 -3.70 -17.14 19.20
N GLY A 256 -4.28 -16.43 20.14
CA GLY A 256 -3.60 -15.51 21.07
C GLY A 256 -3.24 -16.19 22.37
#